data_fd90a7a7ef1d4b80c02ac647ead16894
#
_entry.id   fd90a7a7ef1d4b80c02ac647ead16894
#
_cell.length_a   1.000
_cell.length_b   1.000
_cell.length_c   1.000
_cell.angle_alpha   90.00
_cell.angle_beta   90.00
_cell.angle_gamma   90.00
#
_symmetry.space_group_name_H-M   'P 1'
#
loop_
_entity.id
_entity.type
_entity.pdbx_description
1 polymer ?
#
loop_
_entity_poly.entity_id
_entity_poly.type
_entity_poly.pdbx_seq_one_letter_code
_entity_poly.pdbx_strand_id
1 'polypeptide(L)'
;MNKVKIFISIILLMILGAAISYADSNMNTKYSTLKSSLECINAEYEFYNVKYNSEIEYNISKEKLKKVLFNIVKIFGVSQNEIVYDENWNNKKKEIFINVELENIKISINGIKKNSNEAYITVDISEHKVYKHIEDDYNELEKLLKNYSSNTEIYACIVGKYTKKLQNDKYDDILDEILYNMSAEEIHKIKNEHFLSAVAYGKVLRYSELNYLGKKINLNIAIRYKEDIGETYVYIASPIIKIDY
;
A
#
# COMPACT_ATOMS: atom_id res chain seq x y z
N MET A 1 -20.81 7.48 51.18
CA MET A 1 -20.26 6.34 50.41
C MET A 1 -20.64 6.37 48.92
N ASN A 2 -21.86 6.77 48.54
CA ASN A 2 -22.33 6.77 47.15
C ASN A 2 -21.66 7.84 46.26
N LYS A 3 -21.33 9.05 46.77
CA LYS A 3 -20.71 10.13 45.95
C LYS A 3 -19.30 9.80 45.52
N VAL A 4 -18.51 9.09 46.33
CA VAL A 4 -17.14 8.65 45.96
C VAL A 4 -17.19 7.56 44.90
N LYS A 5 -18.13 6.62 44.96
CA LYS A 5 -18.34 5.58 43.96
C LYS A 5 -18.72 6.16 42.60
N ILE A 6 -19.60 7.17 42.59
CA ILE A 6 -20.02 7.88 41.36
C ILE A 6 -18.82 8.63 40.75
N PHE A 7 -18.00 9.29 41.58
CA PHE A 7 -16.83 10.01 41.12
C PHE A 7 -15.76 9.07 40.50
N ILE A 8 -15.52 7.91 41.12
CA ILE A 8 -14.61 6.88 40.59
C ILE A 8 -15.13 6.31 39.28
N SER A 9 -16.45 6.06 39.16
CA SER A 9 -17.05 5.58 37.89
C SER A 9 -16.91 6.59 36.75
N ILE A 10 -17.06 7.87 37.02
CA ILE A 10 -16.87 8.93 35.99
C ILE A 10 -15.42 9.02 35.54
N ILE A 11 -14.45 8.93 36.48
CA ILE A 11 -13.01 8.90 36.12
C ILE A 11 -12.68 7.66 35.29
N LEU A 12 -13.23 6.48 35.65
CA LEU A 12 -13.01 5.24 34.90
C LEU A 12 -13.58 5.33 33.47
N LEU A 13 -14.77 5.93 33.32
CA LEU A 13 -15.38 6.19 32.00
C LEU A 13 -14.57 7.18 31.16
N MET A 14 -14.01 8.23 31.77
CA MET A 14 -13.14 9.17 31.08
C MET A 14 -11.82 8.53 30.64
N ILE A 15 -11.21 7.67 31.48
CA ILE A 15 -10.00 6.91 31.14
C ILE A 15 -10.28 5.91 30.02
N LEU A 16 -11.43 5.19 30.05
CA LEU A 16 -11.85 4.30 28.97
C LEU A 16 -12.12 5.07 27.67
N GLY A 17 -12.81 6.20 27.74
CA GLY A 17 -13.06 7.05 26.58
C GLY A 17 -11.76 7.60 25.98
N ALA A 18 -10.81 8.04 26.81
CA ALA A 18 -9.49 8.48 26.37
C ALA A 18 -8.66 7.32 25.76
N ALA A 19 -8.74 6.11 26.35
CA ALA A 19 -8.06 4.92 25.84
C ALA A 19 -8.63 4.47 24.48
N ILE A 20 -9.96 4.55 24.28
CA ILE A 20 -10.60 4.25 23.00
C ILE A 20 -10.22 5.31 21.95
N SER A 21 -10.27 6.60 22.30
CA SER A 21 -9.83 7.69 21.39
C SER A 21 -8.35 7.60 21.06
N TYR A 22 -7.50 7.17 22.01
CA TYR A 22 -6.07 6.98 21.77
C TYR A 22 -5.79 5.74 20.92
N ALA A 23 -6.58 4.68 21.02
CA ALA A 23 -6.51 3.50 20.17
C ALA A 23 -6.96 3.80 18.72
N ASP A 24 -8.03 4.59 18.54
CA ASP A 24 -8.49 5.03 17.21
C ASP A 24 -7.52 6.02 16.53
N SER A 25 -6.89 6.92 17.30
CA SER A 25 -5.91 7.87 16.75
C SER A 25 -4.55 7.25 16.41
N ASN A 26 -4.27 6.01 16.86
CA ASN A 26 -3.00 5.30 16.60
C ASN A 26 -3.07 4.25 15.49
N MET A 27 -4.19 4.09 14.79
CA MET A 27 -4.25 3.35 13.55
C MET A 27 -3.88 4.26 12.36
N ASN A 28 -2.64 4.79 12.36
CA ASN A 28 -2.07 5.29 11.12
C ASN A 28 -2.01 4.13 10.13
N THR A 29 -2.88 4.16 9.13
CA THR A 29 -2.85 3.19 8.04
C THR A 29 -1.58 3.40 7.22
N LYS A 30 -1.21 2.39 6.41
CA LYS A 30 -0.09 2.56 5.47
C LYS A 30 -0.27 3.78 4.56
N TYR A 31 -1.50 3.98 4.10
CA TYR A 31 -1.83 5.09 3.22
C TYR A 31 -1.60 6.44 3.90
N SER A 32 -2.17 6.68 5.08
CA SER A 32 -2.03 7.96 5.80
C SER A 32 -0.57 8.26 6.15
N THR A 33 0.20 7.23 6.52
CA THR A 33 1.63 7.37 6.81
C THR A 33 2.42 7.77 5.57
N LEU A 34 2.24 7.08 4.44
CA LEU A 34 2.91 7.41 3.19
C LEU A 34 2.47 8.79 2.67
N LYS A 35 1.16 9.10 2.78
CA LYS A 35 0.61 10.39 2.37
C LYS A 35 1.19 11.55 3.17
N SER A 36 1.29 11.44 4.50
CA SER A 36 1.89 12.49 5.33
C SER A 36 3.35 12.75 4.95
N SER A 37 4.09 11.71 4.55
CA SER A 37 5.47 11.86 4.08
C SER A 37 5.59 12.47 2.68
N LEU A 38 4.58 12.33 1.84
CA LEU A 38 4.52 13.05 0.57
C LEU A 38 4.16 14.53 0.79
N GLU A 39 3.23 14.80 1.70
CA GLU A 39 2.77 16.15 2.03
C GLU A 39 3.88 16.99 2.68
N CYS A 40 4.74 16.40 3.55
CA CYS A 40 5.81 17.15 4.22
C CYS A 40 6.83 17.72 3.22
N ILE A 41 7.09 17.04 2.11
CA ILE A 41 8.02 17.51 1.06
C ILE A 41 7.36 18.42 0.02
N ASN A 42 6.08 18.73 0.15
CA ASN A 42 5.30 19.58 -0.78
C ASN A 42 5.34 19.08 -2.25
N ALA A 43 5.42 17.76 -2.47
CA ALA A 43 5.30 17.17 -3.80
C ALA A 43 3.81 17.07 -4.20
N GLU A 44 3.52 17.34 -5.47
CA GLU A 44 2.18 17.16 -6.03
C GLU A 44 1.85 15.66 -6.11
N TYR A 45 0.69 15.25 -5.59
CA TYR A 45 0.24 13.87 -5.65
C TYR A 45 0.02 13.42 -7.10
N GLU A 46 0.58 12.27 -7.47
CA GLU A 46 0.42 11.68 -8.79
C GLU A 46 -0.47 10.43 -8.74
N PHE A 47 -0.10 9.45 -7.93
CA PHE A 47 -0.93 8.27 -7.67
C PHE A 47 -0.49 7.51 -6.42
N TYR A 48 -1.37 6.63 -5.95
CA TYR A 48 -1.09 5.62 -4.93
C TYR A 48 -1.25 4.22 -5.53
N ASN A 49 -0.25 3.37 -5.37
CA ASN A 49 -0.29 2.00 -5.85
C ASN A 49 -0.19 1.02 -4.69
N VAL A 50 -1.01 -0.03 -4.72
CA VAL A 50 -0.91 -1.13 -3.76
C VAL A 50 -0.94 -2.46 -4.50
N LYS A 51 0.01 -3.33 -4.16
CA LYS A 51 0.05 -4.72 -4.63
C LYS A 51 -0.13 -5.68 -3.48
N TYR A 52 -1.02 -6.64 -3.66
CA TYR A 52 -1.24 -7.76 -2.75
C TYR A 52 -0.84 -9.05 -3.45
N ASN A 53 -0.04 -9.87 -2.76
CA ASN A 53 0.24 -11.25 -3.16
C ASN A 53 -0.24 -12.16 -2.04
N SER A 54 -1.31 -12.89 -2.29
CA SER A 54 -1.94 -13.77 -1.31
C SER A 54 -1.84 -15.22 -1.74
N GLU A 55 -1.20 -16.04 -0.95
CA GLU A 55 -1.26 -17.49 -1.09
C GLU A 55 -2.59 -17.99 -0.55
N ILE A 56 -3.34 -18.73 -1.36
CA ILE A 56 -4.68 -19.22 -1.02
C ILE A 56 -4.74 -20.76 -1.03
N GLU A 57 -5.81 -21.32 -0.47
CA GLU A 57 -6.01 -22.77 -0.46
C GLU A 57 -5.98 -23.36 -1.87
N TYR A 58 -5.11 -24.33 -2.10
CA TYR A 58 -4.96 -25.00 -3.39
C TYR A 58 -6.25 -25.66 -3.91
N ASN A 59 -7.09 -26.19 -3.05
CA ASN A 59 -8.33 -26.86 -3.39
C ASN A 59 -9.48 -25.91 -3.76
N ILE A 60 -9.24 -24.59 -3.81
CA ILE A 60 -10.25 -23.61 -4.21
C ILE A 60 -10.85 -23.98 -5.58
N SER A 61 -12.18 -24.00 -5.70
CA SER A 61 -12.84 -24.23 -6.97
C SER A 61 -12.75 -23.00 -7.88
N LYS A 62 -12.93 -23.20 -9.20
CA LYS A 62 -12.96 -22.11 -10.18
C LYS A 62 -14.02 -21.06 -9.82
N GLU A 63 -15.22 -21.52 -9.48
CA GLU A 63 -16.37 -20.66 -9.16
C GLU A 63 -16.11 -19.85 -7.88
N LYS A 64 -15.50 -20.48 -6.87
CA LYS A 64 -15.14 -19.81 -5.62
C LYS A 64 -14.06 -18.77 -5.88
N LEU A 65 -13.01 -19.11 -6.65
CA LEU A 65 -11.95 -18.16 -7.03
C LEU A 65 -12.54 -16.98 -7.80
N LYS A 66 -13.32 -17.25 -8.85
CA LYS A 66 -14.01 -16.20 -9.63
C LYS A 66 -14.81 -15.26 -8.74
N LYS A 67 -15.61 -15.81 -7.81
CA LYS A 67 -16.40 -15.02 -6.86
C LYS A 67 -15.53 -14.10 -6.00
N VAL A 68 -14.38 -14.60 -5.50
CA VAL A 68 -13.44 -13.79 -4.72
C VAL A 68 -12.91 -12.62 -5.53
N LEU A 69 -12.46 -12.86 -6.78
CA LEU A 69 -11.91 -11.82 -7.64
C LEU A 69 -12.96 -10.73 -7.97
N PHE A 70 -14.20 -11.11 -8.26
CA PHE A 70 -15.28 -10.15 -8.49
C PHE A 70 -15.67 -9.38 -7.22
N ASN A 71 -15.56 -9.98 -6.03
CA ASN A 71 -15.81 -9.28 -4.78
C ASN A 71 -14.73 -8.21 -4.52
N ILE A 72 -13.48 -8.46 -4.93
CA ILE A 72 -12.41 -7.44 -4.84
C ILE A 72 -12.79 -6.22 -5.66
N VAL A 73 -13.21 -6.41 -6.92
CA VAL A 73 -13.59 -5.27 -7.79
C VAL A 73 -14.77 -4.48 -7.23
N LYS A 74 -15.74 -5.15 -6.59
CA LYS A 74 -16.91 -4.51 -5.99
C LYS A 74 -16.58 -3.55 -4.85
N ILE A 75 -15.51 -3.81 -4.08
CA ILE A 75 -15.06 -2.93 -3.01
C ILE A 75 -14.80 -1.52 -3.56
N PHE A 76 -14.24 -1.45 -4.77
CA PHE A 76 -13.91 -0.19 -5.45
C PHE A 76 -15.06 0.40 -6.27
N GLY A 77 -16.29 -0.09 -6.10
CA GLY A 77 -17.49 0.46 -6.74
C GLY A 77 -17.55 0.33 -8.26
N VAL A 78 -16.72 -0.54 -8.84
CA VAL A 78 -16.63 -0.72 -10.31
C VAL A 78 -17.84 -1.48 -10.85
N SER A 79 -18.45 -0.98 -11.93
CA SER A 79 -19.59 -1.58 -12.59
C SER A 79 -19.17 -2.77 -13.48
N GLN A 80 -20.05 -3.74 -13.68
CA GLN A 80 -19.72 -4.96 -14.44
C GLN A 80 -19.30 -4.69 -15.90
N ASN A 81 -19.85 -3.66 -16.52
CA ASN A 81 -19.53 -3.25 -17.90
C ASN A 81 -18.15 -2.59 -18.06
N GLU A 82 -17.49 -2.25 -16.95
CA GLU A 82 -16.15 -1.67 -16.91
C GLU A 82 -15.06 -2.73 -16.70
N ILE A 83 -15.48 -3.99 -16.51
CA ILE A 83 -14.59 -5.10 -16.21
C ILE A 83 -14.22 -5.82 -17.50
N VAL A 84 -12.94 -5.91 -17.79
CA VAL A 84 -12.39 -6.84 -18.78
C VAL A 84 -12.03 -8.13 -18.06
N TYR A 85 -12.70 -9.20 -18.46
CA TYR A 85 -12.54 -10.52 -17.85
C TYR A 85 -11.97 -11.50 -18.86
N ASP A 86 -10.97 -12.28 -18.46
CA ASP A 86 -10.42 -13.40 -19.23
C ASP A 86 -10.15 -14.60 -18.32
N GLU A 87 -10.30 -15.80 -18.85
CA GLU A 87 -9.99 -17.02 -18.13
C GLU A 87 -9.34 -18.09 -19.00
N ASN A 88 -8.35 -18.76 -18.45
CA ASN A 88 -7.73 -19.92 -19.05
C ASN A 88 -7.76 -21.07 -18.04
N TRP A 89 -8.82 -21.87 -18.04
CA TRP A 89 -9.03 -22.92 -17.07
C TRP A 89 -9.04 -24.30 -17.74
N ASN A 90 -7.86 -24.88 -17.90
CA ASN A 90 -7.65 -26.19 -18.51
C ASN A 90 -6.64 -27.03 -17.71
N ASN A 91 -6.27 -28.21 -18.21
CA ASN A 91 -5.34 -29.11 -17.52
C ASN A 91 -3.91 -28.57 -17.39
N LYS A 92 -3.52 -27.63 -18.27
CA LYS A 92 -2.16 -27.06 -18.28
C LYS A 92 -2.07 -25.73 -17.52
N LYS A 93 -3.15 -24.95 -17.54
CA LYS A 93 -3.17 -23.60 -16.98
C LYS A 93 -4.53 -23.36 -16.31
N LYS A 94 -4.52 -22.80 -15.13
CA LYS A 94 -5.73 -22.46 -14.37
C LYS A 94 -5.57 -21.04 -13.85
N GLU A 95 -6.02 -20.09 -14.65
CA GLU A 95 -5.89 -18.66 -14.39
C GLU A 95 -7.19 -17.92 -14.69
N ILE A 96 -7.44 -16.89 -13.92
CA ILE A 96 -8.53 -15.94 -14.12
C ILE A 96 -7.94 -14.55 -14.00
N PHE A 97 -8.19 -13.69 -14.99
CA PHE A 97 -7.76 -12.31 -15.03
C PHE A 97 -8.96 -11.37 -14.99
N ILE A 98 -8.82 -10.30 -14.22
CA ILE A 98 -9.74 -9.17 -14.23
C ILE A 98 -8.92 -7.91 -14.37
N ASN A 99 -9.27 -7.07 -15.34
CA ASN A 99 -8.69 -5.75 -15.53
C ASN A 99 -9.79 -4.70 -15.57
N VAL A 100 -9.51 -3.57 -14.91
CA VAL A 100 -10.33 -2.37 -14.92
C VAL A 100 -9.41 -1.20 -15.22
N GLU A 101 -9.78 -0.37 -16.18
CA GLU A 101 -9.04 0.84 -16.51
C GLU A 101 -10.02 2.01 -16.63
N LEU A 102 -10.08 2.83 -15.61
CA LEU A 102 -10.86 4.05 -15.51
C LEU A 102 -9.94 5.24 -15.30
N GLU A 103 -10.45 6.44 -15.48
CA GLU A 103 -9.66 7.68 -15.33
C GLU A 103 -8.93 7.78 -13.99
N ASN A 104 -9.60 7.40 -12.90
CA ASN A 104 -9.09 7.60 -11.55
C ASN A 104 -8.54 6.32 -10.90
N ILE A 105 -8.82 5.14 -11.44
CA ILE A 105 -8.41 3.87 -10.86
C ILE A 105 -8.09 2.84 -11.94
N LYS A 106 -6.98 2.13 -11.74
CA LYS A 106 -6.62 0.94 -12.52
C LYS A 106 -6.51 -0.24 -11.58
N ILE A 107 -7.17 -1.35 -11.92
CA ILE A 107 -7.15 -2.58 -11.12
C ILE A 107 -6.77 -3.74 -12.03
N SER A 108 -5.75 -4.49 -11.65
CA SER A 108 -5.38 -5.76 -12.28
C SER A 108 -5.39 -6.87 -11.24
N ILE A 109 -6.20 -7.89 -11.46
CA ILE A 109 -6.34 -9.01 -10.54
C ILE A 109 -6.05 -10.30 -11.30
N ASN A 110 -5.21 -11.14 -10.71
CA ASN A 110 -4.89 -12.45 -11.25
C ASN A 110 -5.08 -13.52 -10.17
N GLY A 111 -5.93 -14.51 -10.46
CA GLY A 111 -6.08 -15.72 -9.66
C GLY A 111 -5.45 -16.90 -10.40
N ILE A 112 -4.38 -17.47 -9.83
CA ILE A 112 -3.60 -18.54 -10.44
C ILE A 112 -3.63 -19.78 -9.57
N LYS A 113 -3.83 -20.95 -10.21
CA LYS A 113 -3.67 -22.26 -9.60
C LYS A 113 -2.57 -23.02 -10.33
N LYS A 114 -1.42 -23.23 -9.64
CA LYS A 114 -0.27 -23.95 -10.21
C LYS A 114 -0.38 -25.45 -10.02
N ASN A 115 0.37 -26.22 -10.83
CA ASN A 115 0.36 -27.69 -10.76
C ASN A 115 1.00 -28.27 -9.48
N SER A 116 1.65 -27.45 -8.68
CA SER A 116 2.45 -27.80 -7.49
C SER A 116 1.73 -27.59 -6.17
N ASN A 117 0.44 -27.78 -6.08
CA ASN A 117 -0.36 -27.55 -4.87
C ASN A 117 -0.36 -26.08 -4.37
N GLU A 118 -0.06 -25.14 -5.24
CA GLU A 118 -0.01 -23.73 -4.94
C GLU A 118 -1.12 -22.97 -5.68
N ALA A 119 -1.78 -22.06 -4.99
CA ALA A 119 -2.73 -21.13 -5.58
C ALA A 119 -2.51 -19.73 -5.02
N TYR A 120 -2.62 -18.71 -5.87
CA TYR A 120 -2.34 -17.32 -5.53
C TYR A 120 -3.41 -16.39 -6.07
N ILE A 121 -3.64 -15.30 -5.33
CA ILE A 121 -4.33 -14.11 -5.84
C ILE A 121 -3.32 -12.96 -5.79
N THR A 122 -3.08 -12.33 -6.93
CA THR A 122 -2.34 -11.07 -7.03
C THR A 122 -3.32 -9.96 -7.37
N VAL A 123 -3.27 -8.86 -6.62
CA VAL A 123 -4.06 -7.65 -6.86
C VAL A 123 -3.10 -6.49 -7.00
N ASP A 124 -3.24 -5.71 -8.06
CA ASP A 124 -2.48 -4.49 -8.33
C ASP A 124 -3.47 -3.35 -8.57
N ILE A 125 -3.45 -2.34 -7.72
CA ILE A 125 -4.39 -1.22 -7.77
C ILE A 125 -3.58 0.06 -7.82
N SER A 126 -3.89 0.94 -8.79
CA SER A 126 -3.33 2.29 -8.88
C SER A 126 -4.46 3.31 -8.85
N GLU A 127 -4.40 4.24 -7.92
CA GLU A 127 -5.36 5.31 -7.73
C GLU A 127 -4.76 6.66 -8.02
N HIS A 128 -5.28 7.34 -9.04
CA HIS A 128 -4.81 8.65 -9.51
C HIS A 128 -5.54 9.83 -8.87
N LYS A 129 -6.51 9.56 -7.99
CA LYS A 129 -7.27 10.58 -7.27
C LYS A 129 -7.48 10.19 -5.81
N VAL A 130 -7.15 11.10 -4.92
CA VAL A 130 -7.45 10.95 -3.48
C VAL A 130 -8.95 11.12 -3.25
N TYR A 131 -9.58 10.18 -2.55
CA TYR A 131 -10.97 10.26 -2.12
C TYR A 131 -11.11 9.88 -0.64
N LYS A 132 -12.24 10.27 -0.04
CA LYS A 132 -12.44 10.23 1.42
C LYS A 132 -12.34 8.83 2.02
N HIS A 133 -12.77 7.80 1.29
CA HIS A 133 -12.89 6.42 1.80
C HIS A 133 -11.79 5.47 1.30
N ILE A 134 -10.70 6.00 0.75
CA ILE A 134 -9.60 5.19 0.20
C ILE A 134 -9.05 4.17 1.22
N GLU A 135 -8.96 4.57 2.49
CA GLU A 135 -8.47 3.67 3.56
C GLU A 135 -9.47 2.58 3.92
N ASP A 136 -10.76 2.90 3.90
CA ASP A 136 -11.83 1.95 4.19
C ASP A 136 -11.86 0.83 3.15
N ASP A 137 -11.70 1.17 1.86
CA ASP A 137 -11.67 0.22 0.76
C ASP A 137 -10.46 -0.72 0.86
N TYR A 138 -9.28 -0.20 1.17
CA TYR A 138 -8.10 -1.05 1.40
C TYR A 138 -8.22 -1.93 2.65
N ASN A 139 -8.82 -1.44 3.72
CA ASN A 139 -9.08 -2.24 4.91
C ASN A 139 -10.09 -3.37 4.62
N GLU A 140 -11.12 -3.10 3.81
CA GLU A 140 -12.08 -4.12 3.38
C GLU A 140 -11.42 -5.18 2.50
N LEU A 141 -10.56 -4.76 1.56
CA LEU A 141 -9.77 -5.66 0.73
C LEU A 141 -8.87 -6.57 1.57
N GLU A 142 -8.15 -6.03 2.55
CA GLU A 142 -7.32 -6.83 3.45
C GLU A 142 -8.13 -7.84 4.24
N LYS A 143 -9.29 -7.46 4.77
CA LYS A 143 -10.21 -8.37 5.47
C LYS A 143 -10.70 -9.48 4.54
N LEU A 144 -11.06 -9.12 3.30
CA LEU A 144 -11.49 -10.09 2.30
C LEU A 144 -10.37 -11.11 2.01
N LEU A 145 -9.16 -10.66 1.72
CA LEU A 145 -8.03 -11.54 1.42
C LEU A 145 -7.64 -12.43 2.59
N LYS A 146 -7.63 -11.92 3.82
CA LYS A 146 -7.35 -12.70 5.06
C LYS A 146 -8.31 -13.88 5.26
N ASN A 147 -9.53 -13.82 4.74
CA ASN A 147 -10.48 -14.95 4.81
C ASN A 147 -10.07 -16.14 3.91
N TYR A 148 -9.18 -15.91 2.95
CA TYR A 148 -8.76 -16.92 1.96
C TYR A 148 -7.26 -17.23 2.02
N SER A 149 -6.49 -16.42 2.71
CA SER A 149 -5.03 -16.48 2.74
C SER A 149 -4.52 -16.47 4.17
N SER A 150 -3.57 -17.36 4.45
CA SER A 150 -2.79 -17.35 5.69
C SER A 150 -1.56 -16.43 5.60
N ASN A 151 -1.13 -16.08 4.37
CA ASN A 151 0.04 -15.27 4.10
C ASN A 151 -0.25 -14.29 2.96
N THR A 152 -0.34 -13.00 3.28
CA THR A 152 -0.52 -11.93 2.31
C THR A 152 0.62 -10.93 2.44
N GLU A 153 1.38 -10.77 1.36
CA GLU A 153 2.37 -9.71 1.23
C GLU A 153 1.70 -8.46 0.65
N ILE A 154 1.99 -7.31 1.24
CA ILE A 154 1.42 -6.03 0.84
C ILE A 154 2.55 -5.04 0.55
N TYR A 155 2.56 -4.53 -0.67
CA TYR A 155 3.48 -3.49 -1.14
C TYR A 155 2.67 -2.24 -1.47
N ALA A 156 2.96 -1.15 -0.79
CA ALA A 156 2.29 0.13 -1.00
C ALA A 156 3.31 1.19 -1.45
N CYS A 157 2.96 2.00 -2.43
CA CYS A 157 3.80 3.08 -2.94
C CYS A 157 2.94 4.32 -3.21
N ILE A 158 3.31 5.45 -2.60
CA ILE A 158 2.76 6.75 -2.99
C ILE A 158 3.76 7.45 -3.90
N VAL A 159 3.25 8.09 -4.94
CA VAL A 159 4.07 8.81 -5.92
C VAL A 159 3.63 10.26 -5.96
N GLY A 160 4.59 11.14 -5.89
CA GLY A 160 4.41 12.55 -6.14
C GLY A 160 5.43 13.09 -7.11
N LYS A 161 5.22 14.32 -7.55
CA LYS A 161 6.09 14.96 -8.52
C LYS A 161 6.32 16.43 -8.26
N TYR A 162 7.38 16.93 -8.86
CA TYR A 162 7.65 18.35 -9.07
C TYR A 162 7.69 18.61 -10.58
N THR A 163 6.98 19.62 -11.06
CA THR A 163 6.90 19.98 -12.48
C THR A 163 8.16 20.70 -12.98
N LYS A 164 9.34 20.28 -12.50
CA LYS A 164 10.65 20.82 -12.83
C LYS A 164 11.77 19.86 -12.50
N LYS A 165 12.94 20.06 -13.11
CA LYS A 165 14.20 19.42 -12.65
C LYS A 165 14.57 20.03 -11.29
N LEU A 166 14.75 19.17 -10.28
CA LEU A 166 15.35 19.56 -9.02
C LEU A 166 16.87 19.53 -9.11
N GLN A 167 17.53 20.41 -8.36
CA GLN A 167 18.98 20.33 -8.17
C GLN A 167 19.34 19.10 -7.36
N ASN A 168 20.52 18.53 -7.61
CA ASN A 168 20.92 17.25 -7.02
C ASN A 168 21.03 17.30 -5.48
N ASP A 169 21.44 18.44 -4.88
CA ASP A 169 21.46 18.67 -3.46
C ASP A 169 20.07 18.57 -2.81
N LYS A 170 19.02 18.97 -3.53
CA LYS A 170 17.64 18.86 -3.07
C LYS A 170 17.16 17.43 -2.88
N TYR A 171 17.79 16.46 -3.52
CA TYR A 171 17.42 15.05 -3.32
C TYR A 171 17.75 14.56 -1.91
N ASP A 172 18.86 15.01 -1.33
CA ASP A 172 19.19 14.67 0.05
C ASP A 172 18.27 15.41 1.04
N ASP A 173 17.96 16.68 0.82
CA ASP A 173 17.00 17.43 1.65
C ASP A 173 15.64 16.73 1.69
N ILE A 174 15.12 16.29 0.54
CA ILE A 174 13.84 15.56 0.45
C ILE A 174 13.93 14.22 1.17
N LEU A 175 15.01 13.47 0.98
CA LEU A 175 15.21 12.20 1.67
C LEU A 175 15.21 12.39 3.19
N ASP A 176 15.98 13.36 3.68
CA ASP A 176 16.11 13.65 5.13
C ASP A 176 14.76 14.05 5.74
N GLU A 177 13.94 14.84 5.02
CA GLU A 177 12.62 15.27 5.47
C GLU A 177 11.63 14.06 5.56
N ILE A 178 11.65 13.16 4.57
CA ILE A 178 10.86 11.92 4.61
C ILE A 178 11.30 11.03 5.77
N LEU A 179 12.63 10.82 5.94
CA LEU A 179 13.16 9.99 7.02
C LEU A 179 12.80 10.56 8.40
N TYR A 180 12.91 11.87 8.58
CA TYR A 180 12.50 12.56 9.80
C TYR A 180 11.01 12.39 10.10
N ASN A 181 10.14 12.65 9.11
CA ASN A 181 8.68 12.49 9.24
C ASN A 181 8.29 11.06 9.65
N MET A 182 8.97 10.06 9.08
CA MET A 182 8.71 8.64 9.35
C MET A 182 9.47 8.08 10.56
N SER A 183 10.25 8.89 11.26
CA SER A 183 11.18 8.43 12.31
C SER A 183 11.98 7.20 11.85
N ALA A 184 12.52 7.30 10.63
CA ALA A 184 13.23 6.22 9.95
C ALA A 184 14.74 6.45 9.93
N GLU A 185 15.49 5.33 9.97
CA GLU A 185 16.94 5.30 9.86
C GLU A 185 17.34 4.80 8.46
N GLU A 186 18.21 5.57 7.77
CA GLU A 186 18.79 5.14 6.50
C GLU A 186 19.67 3.91 6.70
N ILE A 187 19.47 2.89 5.89
CA ILE A 187 20.25 1.65 5.88
C ILE A 187 21.26 1.64 4.74
N HIS A 188 20.83 2.08 3.58
CA HIS A 188 21.66 2.16 2.38
C HIS A 188 21.10 3.18 1.40
N LYS A 189 21.99 3.90 0.72
CA LYS A 189 21.65 4.91 -0.29
C LYS A 189 22.56 4.79 -1.51
N ILE A 190 21.99 4.94 -2.69
CA ILE A 190 22.70 5.16 -3.94
C ILE A 190 22.21 6.46 -4.57
N LYS A 191 23.10 7.22 -5.18
CA LYS A 191 22.78 8.52 -5.78
C LYS A 191 23.67 8.79 -7.00
N ASN A 192 23.08 9.40 -8.02
CA ASN A 192 23.79 10.00 -9.15
C ASN A 192 23.12 11.35 -9.52
N GLU A 193 23.46 11.91 -10.68
CA GLU A 193 22.97 13.22 -11.10
C GLU A 193 21.43 13.31 -11.28
N HIS A 194 20.76 12.21 -11.67
CA HIS A 194 19.32 12.19 -12.01
C HIS A 194 18.50 11.25 -11.13
N PHE A 195 19.14 10.61 -10.18
CA PHE A 195 18.52 9.55 -9.40
C PHE A 195 19.10 9.46 -7.99
N LEU A 196 18.20 9.26 -7.01
CA LEU A 196 18.52 8.82 -5.66
C LEU A 196 17.62 7.66 -5.31
N SER A 197 18.17 6.60 -4.71
CA SER A 197 17.35 5.56 -4.06
C SER A 197 17.94 5.23 -2.71
N ALA A 198 17.06 5.15 -1.71
CA ALA A 198 17.43 4.79 -0.34
C ALA A 198 16.48 3.71 0.20
N VAL A 199 17.04 2.79 0.99
CA VAL A 199 16.27 1.87 1.83
C VAL A 199 16.50 2.21 3.29
N ALA A 200 15.42 2.15 4.07
CA ALA A 200 15.41 2.59 5.45
C ALA A 200 14.54 1.69 6.34
N TYR A 201 14.65 1.86 7.64
CA TYR A 201 13.80 1.23 8.62
C TYR A 201 13.09 2.30 9.47
N GLY A 202 11.77 2.38 9.35
CA GLY A 202 10.91 3.30 10.09
C GLY A 202 10.05 2.57 11.12
N LYS A 203 10.07 3.01 12.37
CA LYS A 203 9.28 2.39 13.45
C LYS A 203 7.77 2.51 13.26
N VAL A 204 7.33 3.47 12.45
CA VAL A 204 5.90 3.72 12.16
C VAL A 204 5.34 2.67 11.20
N LEU A 205 6.17 2.06 10.33
CA LEU A 205 5.78 1.11 9.29
C LEU A 205 6.00 -0.35 9.73
N ARG A 206 5.37 -0.80 10.80
CA ARG A 206 5.64 -2.12 11.41
C ARG A 206 5.11 -3.33 10.63
N TYR A 207 4.38 -3.14 9.53
CA TYR A 207 3.56 -4.18 8.91
C TYR A 207 4.23 -5.00 7.80
N SER A 208 5.41 -4.61 7.33
CA SER A 208 6.08 -5.29 6.22
C SER A 208 7.58 -5.11 6.34
N GLU A 209 8.25 -6.04 7.00
CA GLU A 209 9.70 -6.02 7.15
C GLU A 209 10.35 -6.98 6.14
N LEU A 210 11.42 -6.54 5.51
CA LEU A 210 12.29 -7.35 4.66
C LEU A 210 13.71 -7.35 5.22
N ASN A 211 14.51 -8.36 4.87
CA ASN A 211 15.93 -8.38 5.16
C ASN A 211 16.72 -7.90 3.93
N TYR A 212 17.53 -6.89 4.11
CA TYR A 212 18.44 -6.35 3.11
C TYR A 212 19.86 -6.25 3.68
N LEU A 213 20.81 -7.00 3.12
CA LEU A 213 22.20 -7.06 3.58
C LEU A 213 22.33 -7.31 5.11
N GLY A 214 21.48 -8.19 5.67
CA GLY A 214 21.48 -8.52 7.09
C GLY A 214 20.81 -7.51 8.01
N LYS A 215 20.24 -6.44 7.48
CA LYS A 215 19.46 -5.43 8.21
C LYS A 215 18.00 -5.49 7.82
N LYS A 216 17.11 -5.15 8.76
CA LYS A 216 15.68 -5.00 8.49
C LYS A 216 15.43 -3.69 7.75
N ILE A 217 14.58 -3.74 6.73
CA ILE A 217 14.06 -2.57 6.03
C ILE A 217 12.54 -2.68 5.93
N ASN A 218 11.85 -1.55 5.89
CA ASN A 218 10.40 -1.46 5.65
C ASN A 218 9.99 -0.19 4.90
N LEU A 219 10.99 0.55 4.42
CA LEU A 219 10.81 1.79 3.66
C LEU A 219 11.81 1.84 2.51
N ASN A 220 11.34 2.19 1.34
CA ASN A 220 12.14 2.47 0.16
C ASN A 220 11.70 3.78 -0.46
N ILE A 221 12.65 4.68 -0.66
CA ILE A 221 12.44 6.00 -1.24
C ILE A 221 13.25 6.08 -2.52
N ALA A 222 12.65 6.58 -3.60
CA ALA A 222 13.38 6.91 -4.81
C ALA A 222 12.98 8.30 -5.31
N ILE A 223 13.96 9.04 -5.83
CA ILE A 223 13.77 10.33 -6.49
C ILE A 223 14.38 10.21 -7.86
N ARG A 224 13.62 10.52 -8.90
CA ARG A 224 14.08 10.38 -10.29
C ARG A 224 13.64 11.55 -11.14
N TYR A 225 14.59 12.18 -11.81
CA TYR A 225 14.30 13.13 -12.87
C TYR A 225 14.04 12.37 -14.17
N LYS A 226 12.90 12.63 -14.81
CA LYS A 226 12.53 12.11 -16.14
C LYS A 226 12.76 13.19 -17.18
N GLU A 227 13.82 13.00 -17.99
CA GLU A 227 14.27 14.01 -18.96
C GLU A 227 13.27 14.23 -20.08
N ASP A 228 12.54 13.19 -20.49
CA ASP A 228 11.55 13.20 -21.56
C ASP A 228 10.37 14.13 -21.30
N ILE A 229 10.00 14.30 -20.03
CA ILE A 229 8.88 15.15 -19.59
C ILE A 229 9.31 16.34 -18.75
N GLY A 230 10.60 16.43 -18.36
CA GLY A 230 11.14 17.54 -17.57
C GLY A 230 10.70 17.60 -16.11
N GLU A 231 10.21 16.50 -15.54
CA GLU A 231 9.65 16.42 -14.19
C GLU A 231 10.51 15.56 -13.26
N THR A 232 10.46 15.86 -11.95
CA THR A 232 11.12 15.03 -10.93
C THR A 232 10.06 14.30 -10.13
N TYR A 233 10.12 12.97 -10.12
CA TYR A 233 9.22 12.08 -9.39
C TYR A 233 9.84 11.64 -8.06
N VAL A 234 9.00 11.53 -7.03
CA VAL A 234 9.34 10.98 -5.72
C VAL A 234 8.44 9.78 -5.45
N TYR A 235 9.06 8.65 -5.16
CA TYR A 235 8.42 7.38 -4.84
C TYR A 235 8.70 7.07 -3.37
N ILE A 236 7.66 6.86 -2.56
CA ILE A 236 7.77 6.49 -1.15
C ILE A 236 6.99 5.20 -0.96
N ALA A 237 7.68 4.11 -0.65
CA ALA A 237 7.09 2.77 -0.62
C ALA A 237 7.39 1.99 0.65
N SER A 238 6.45 1.14 1.05
CA SER A 238 6.61 0.18 2.13
C SER A 238 6.18 -1.22 1.66
N PRO A 239 7.03 -2.27 1.82
CA PRO A 239 8.43 -2.19 2.25
C PRO A 239 9.40 -1.76 1.15
N ILE A 240 9.07 -1.99 -0.12
CA ILE A 240 9.88 -1.63 -1.30
C ILE A 240 8.99 -1.22 -2.47
N ILE A 241 9.58 -0.47 -3.41
CA ILE A 241 8.92 -0.09 -4.67
C ILE A 241 8.78 -1.35 -5.54
N LYS A 242 7.54 -1.63 -5.99
CA LYS A 242 7.18 -2.78 -6.86
C LYS A 242 6.52 -2.33 -8.17
N ILE A 243 6.64 -1.07 -8.50
CA ILE A 243 6.19 -0.47 -9.77
C ILE A 243 7.40 -0.11 -10.62
N ASP A 244 7.22 -0.05 -11.93
CA ASP A 244 8.25 0.46 -12.84
C ASP A 244 8.37 1.98 -12.71
N TYR A 245 9.62 2.50 -12.59
CA TYR A 245 9.87 3.91 -12.34
C TYR A 245 11.15 4.42 -13.01
#